data_09c394688a76ea86cda2eeae17ecf588
#
_entry.id   09c394688a76ea86cda2eeae17ecf588
#
_cell.length_a   1.000
_cell.length_b   1.000
_cell.length_c   1.000
_cell.angle_alpha   90.00
_cell.angle_beta   90.00
_cell.angle_gamma   90.00
#
_symmetry.space_group_name_H-M   'P 1'
#
loop_
_entity.id
_entity.type
_entity.pdbx_description
1 polymer ?
#
loop_
_entity_poly.entity_id
_entity_poly.type
_entity_poly.pdbx_seq_one_letter_code
_entity_poly.pdbx_strand_id
1 'polypeptide(L)'
;MYKRQVTNNIYSTYYHYLTSLLQGDLGITYNGGESLKDLIFTVLPPTLELCFTALLLACILGIPLGVSSAVYNQRPCARALQSISNVGLSIPIFWFAPILLYVAAIQSWEIAAIGQYNLLYEIKPITGFPTIDMWFVDVPYRTKIVQNVLQHLVLPTLVLCILPTMEFIRIIQQRADYLLQQEYAKAAVTRGWSKWTILKRYVFRNTFPLLIPQLTRIFTLVLTQCMLVENVLGWPGIGRWLIDAVTQQDYNSISAGVVVIGVCIILSLIHI
;
A
#
# COMPACT_ATOMS: atom_id res chain seq x y z
N MET A 1 16.71 -31.95 8.96
CA MET A 1 16.42 -32.52 7.63
C MET A 1 15.00 -33.10 7.66
N TYR A 2 13.97 -32.22 7.55
CA TYR A 2 12.57 -32.66 7.51
C TYR A 2 12.17 -32.93 6.05
N LYS A 3 12.46 -34.15 5.56
CA LYS A 3 11.72 -34.69 4.42
C LYS A 3 10.27 -34.87 4.89
N ARG A 4 9.36 -33.99 4.47
CA ARG A 4 7.93 -34.31 4.54
C ARG A 4 7.76 -35.64 3.82
N GLN A 5 7.50 -36.72 4.58
CA GLN A 5 7.12 -38.00 3.98
C GLN A 5 5.80 -37.72 3.25
N VAL A 6 5.88 -37.79 1.92
CA VAL A 6 4.69 -37.73 1.07
C VAL A 6 3.90 -39.00 1.40
N THR A 7 2.92 -38.83 2.28
CA THR A 7 1.91 -39.85 2.49
C THR A 7 1.15 -40.00 1.17
N ASN A 8 0.93 -41.22 0.69
CA ASN A 8 0.24 -41.50 -0.59
C ASN A 8 -1.24 -40.98 -0.62
N ASN A 9 -1.67 -40.23 0.39
CA ASN A 9 -3.03 -39.73 0.49
C ASN A 9 -3.00 -38.20 0.56
N ILE A 10 -3.52 -37.53 -0.48
CA ILE A 10 -3.61 -36.07 -0.61
C ILE A 10 -4.33 -35.46 0.59
N TYR A 11 -5.38 -36.11 1.11
CA TYR A 11 -6.15 -35.59 2.26
C TYR A 11 -5.31 -35.55 3.55
N SER A 12 -4.50 -36.57 3.80
CA SER A 12 -3.64 -36.58 4.99
C SER A 12 -2.51 -35.54 4.89
N THR A 13 -1.93 -35.36 3.68
CA THR A 13 -0.92 -34.34 3.44
C THR A 13 -1.48 -32.94 3.64
N TYR A 14 -2.69 -32.67 3.14
CA TYR A 14 -3.36 -31.39 3.34
C TYR A 14 -3.70 -31.14 4.82
N TYR A 15 -4.20 -32.14 5.55
CA TYR A 15 -4.47 -32.05 6.98
C TYR A 15 -3.21 -31.74 7.78
N HIS A 16 -2.10 -32.41 7.51
CA HIS A 16 -0.81 -32.13 8.14
C HIS A 16 -0.30 -30.72 7.81
N TYR A 17 -0.48 -30.24 6.57
CA TYR A 17 -0.14 -28.88 6.20
C TYR A 17 -0.94 -27.84 7.01
N LEU A 18 -2.25 -28.03 7.12
CA LEU A 18 -3.10 -27.12 7.92
C LEU A 18 -2.75 -27.13 9.41
N THR A 19 -2.47 -28.31 9.98
CA THR A 19 -2.09 -28.41 11.39
C THR A 19 -0.74 -27.74 11.66
N SER A 20 0.24 -27.88 10.77
CA SER A 20 1.53 -27.18 10.86
C SER A 20 1.35 -25.66 10.77
N LEU A 21 0.52 -25.20 9.84
CA LEU A 21 0.17 -23.78 9.71
C LEU A 21 -0.44 -23.21 10.98
N LEU A 22 -1.39 -23.90 11.60
CA LEU A 22 -2.02 -23.50 12.85
C LEU A 22 -1.03 -23.46 14.04
N GLN A 23 0.04 -24.23 13.99
CA GLN A 23 1.14 -24.22 14.95
C GLN A 23 2.18 -23.13 14.65
N GLY A 24 2.00 -22.36 13.56
CA GLY A 24 2.93 -21.30 13.15
C GLY A 24 4.17 -21.82 12.41
N ASP A 25 4.18 -23.09 11.99
CA ASP A 25 5.23 -23.64 11.15
C ASP A 25 4.87 -23.47 9.67
N LEU A 26 5.54 -22.51 9.01
CA LEU A 26 5.39 -22.22 7.59
C LEU A 26 6.28 -23.14 6.71
N GLY A 27 7.16 -23.92 7.32
CA GLY A 27 8.10 -24.80 6.63
C GLY A 27 9.41 -24.11 6.24
N ILE A 28 10.10 -24.72 5.29
CA ILE A 28 11.40 -24.27 4.77
C ILE A 28 11.36 -24.09 3.26
N THR A 29 12.24 -23.24 2.73
CA THR A 29 12.44 -23.08 1.29
C THR A 29 12.88 -24.39 0.64
N TYR A 30 12.45 -24.63 -0.57
CA TYR A 30 12.82 -25.85 -1.30
C TYR A 30 14.30 -25.88 -1.66
N ASN A 31 14.84 -24.76 -2.13
CA ASN A 31 16.21 -24.69 -2.67
C ASN A 31 17.29 -24.39 -1.61
N GLY A 32 16.96 -23.68 -0.54
CA GLY A 32 17.94 -23.23 0.47
C GLY A 32 17.82 -23.88 1.84
N GLY A 33 16.66 -24.50 2.14
CA GLY A 33 16.39 -25.06 3.47
C GLY A 33 16.28 -23.99 4.57
N GLU A 34 16.09 -22.73 4.20
CA GLU A 34 15.91 -21.61 5.13
C GLU A 34 14.51 -21.60 5.71
N SER A 35 14.38 -21.10 6.94
CA SER A 35 13.08 -20.95 7.61
C SER A 35 12.22 -19.93 6.86
N LEU A 36 11.05 -20.35 6.36
CA LEU A 36 10.11 -19.45 5.70
C LEU A 36 9.56 -18.37 6.65
N LYS A 37 9.47 -18.72 7.93
CA LYS A 37 9.07 -17.76 8.95
C LYS A 37 10.04 -16.59 9.03
N ASP A 38 11.34 -16.86 9.11
CA ASP A 38 12.36 -15.81 9.24
C ASP A 38 12.46 -14.97 7.98
N LEU A 39 12.37 -15.61 6.80
CA LEU A 39 12.33 -14.90 5.51
C LEU A 39 11.14 -13.96 5.41
N ILE A 40 9.94 -14.42 5.80
CA ILE A 40 8.73 -13.59 5.76
C ILE A 40 8.85 -12.40 6.71
N PHE A 41 9.41 -12.57 7.90
CA PHE A 41 9.68 -11.45 8.81
C PHE A 41 10.69 -10.44 8.26
N THR A 42 11.49 -10.82 7.28
CA THR A 42 12.44 -9.92 6.61
C THR A 42 11.78 -9.17 5.44
N VAL A 43 10.94 -9.86 4.62
CA VAL A 43 10.38 -9.27 3.40
C VAL A 43 9.02 -8.60 3.58
N LEU A 44 8.27 -8.95 4.64
CA LEU A 44 6.95 -8.37 4.90
C LEU A 44 7.01 -6.90 5.37
N PRO A 45 7.89 -6.50 6.30
CA PRO A 45 7.97 -5.11 6.76
C PRO A 45 8.21 -4.09 5.64
N PRO A 46 9.12 -4.29 4.67
CA PRO A 46 9.29 -3.41 3.53
C PRO A 46 8.01 -3.17 2.71
N THR A 47 7.22 -4.22 2.48
CA THR A 47 5.94 -4.11 1.78
C THR A 47 4.93 -3.28 2.58
N LEU A 48 4.82 -3.54 3.88
CA LEU A 48 3.92 -2.79 4.76
C LEU A 48 4.34 -1.31 4.84
N GLU A 49 5.64 -1.02 4.89
CA GLU A 49 6.17 0.34 4.86
C GLU A 49 5.69 1.11 3.62
N LEU A 50 5.84 0.52 2.44
CA LEU A 50 5.34 1.11 1.19
C LEU A 50 3.83 1.29 1.20
N CYS A 51 3.08 0.29 1.64
CA CYS A 51 1.62 0.37 1.70
C CYS A 51 1.15 1.49 2.64
N PHE A 52 1.73 1.59 3.85
CA PHE A 52 1.35 2.62 4.81
C PHE A 52 1.76 4.02 4.38
N THR A 53 2.97 4.19 3.83
CA THR A 53 3.43 5.50 3.34
C THR A 53 2.61 5.98 2.15
N ALA A 54 2.29 5.09 1.20
CA ALA A 54 1.45 5.40 0.05
C ALA A 54 0.02 5.75 0.48
N LEU A 55 -0.56 4.99 1.42
CA LEU A 55 -1.91 5.24 1.93
C LEU A 55 -1.97 6.55 2.73
N LEU A 56 -0.97 6.83 3.55
CA LEU A 56 -0.86 8.08 4.30
C LEU A 56 -0.80 9.28 3.35
N LEU A 57 0.07 9.22 2.34
CA LEU A 57 0.19 10.27 1.33
C LEU A 57 -1.12 10.44 0.54
N ALA A 58 -1.77 9.34 0.18
CA ALA A 58 -3.06 9.36 -0.49
C ALA A 58 -4.17 10.00 0.36
N CYS A 59 -4.20 9.75 1.67
CA CYS A 59 -5.11 10.43 2.60
C CYS A 59 -4.84 11.93 2.67
N ILE A 60 -3.56 12.32 2.79
CA ILE A 60 -3.13 13.73 2.88
C ILE A 60 -3.52 14.52 1.61
N LEU A 61 -3.39 13.89 0.43
CA LEU A 61 -3.72 14.53 -0.85
C LEU A 61 -5.19 14.35 -1.23
N GLY A 62 -5.70 13.13 -1.15
CA GLY A 62 -7.01 12.76 -1.68
C GLY A 62 -8.17 13.34 -0.87
N ILE A 63 -8.06 13.37 0.46
CA ILE A 63 -9.13 13.91 1.31
C ILE A 63 -9.32 15.42 1.07
N PRO A 64 -8.30 16.27 1.15
CA PRO A 64 -8.46 17.70 0.89
C PRO A 64 -8.90 18.01 -0.54
N LEU A 65 -8.36 17.29 -1.54
CA LEU A 65 -8.74 17.46 -2.94
C LEU A 65 -10.19 17.06 -3.18
N GLY A 66 -10.63 15.93 -2.63
CA GLY A 66 -12.01 15.47 -2.72
C GLY A 66 -13.00 16.45 -2.09
N VAL A 67 -12.66 16.98 -0.92
CA VAL A 67 -13.45 18.01 -0.23
C VAL A 67 -13.51 19.31 -1.03
N SER A 68 -12.37 19.79 -1.52
CA SER A 68 -12.31 21.00 -2.33
C SER A 68 -13.17 20.86 -3.58
N SER A 69 -13.12 19.68 -4.23
CA SER A 69 -13.95 19.39 -5.38
C SER A 69 -15.45 19.38 -5.05
N ALA A 70 -15.82 18.84 -3.90
CA ALA A 70 -17.22 18.86 -3.45
C ALA A 70 -17.73 20.26 -3.12
N VAL A 71 -16.91 21.12 -2.50
CA VAL A 71 -17.25 22.53 -2.23
C VAL A 71 -17.50 23.31 -3.51
N TYR A 72 -16.62 23.11 -4.47
CA TYR A 72 -16.59 23.88 -5.71
C TYR A 72 -17.13 23.10 -6.92
N ASN A 73 -18.07 22.16 -6.72
CA ASN A 73 -18.57 21.23 -7.73
C ASN A 73 -19.07 21.87 -9.04
N GLN A 74 -19.48 23.12 -8.98
CA GLN A 74 -19.92 23.88 -10.17
C GLN A 74 -18.77 24.53 -10.95
N ARG A 75 -17.56 24.57 -10.38
CA ARG A 75 -16.39 25.17 -11.06
C ARG A 75 -15.75 24.18 -12.04
N PRO A 76 -15.18 24.68 -13.16
CA PRO A 76 -14.54 23.81 -14.15
C PRO A 76 -13.39 23.00 -13.55
N CYS A 77 -12.64 23.56 -12.59
CA CYS A 77 -11.57 22.85 -11.88
C CYS A 77 -12.05 21.61 -11.12
N ALA A 78 -13.24 21.68 -10.49
CA ALA A 78 -13.81 20.54 -9.77
C ALA A 78 -14.24 19.42 -10.74
N ARG A 79 -14.85 19.80 -11.88
CA ARG A 79 -15.19 18.86 -12.95
C ARG A 79 -13.94 18.24 -13.58
N ALA A 80 -12.89 19.02 -13.80
CA ALA A 80 -11.60 18.52 -14.28
C ALA A 80 -11.00 17.50 -13.30
N LEU A 81 -11.01 17.80 -11.98
CA LEU A 81 -10.50 16.89 -10.96
C LEU A 81 -11.30 15.57 -10.91
N GLN A 82 -12.62 15.65 -11.09
CA GLN A 82 -13.48 14.48 -11.19
C GLN A 82 -13.16 13.62 -12.44
N SER A 83 -12.97 14.28 -13.57
CA SER A 83 -12.56 13.58 -14.81
C SER A 83 -11.18 12.95 -14.66
N ILE A 84 -10.22 13.68 -14.08
CA ILE A 84 -8.87 13.17 -13.80
C ILE A 84 -8.92 11.96 -12.85
N SER A 85 -9.74 12.02 -11.79
CA SER A 85 -9.86 10.89 -10.87
C SER A 85 -10.43 9.64 -11.55
N ASN A 86 -11.42 9.80 -12.42
CA ASN A 86 -12.00 8.67 -13.16
C ASN A 86 -11.01 8.09 -14.19
N VAL A 87 -10.30 8.93 -14.92
CA VAL A 87 -9.27 8.51 -15.89
C VAL A 87 -8.09 7.88 -15.15
N GLY A 88 -7.64 8.48 -14.05
CA GLY A 88 -6.52 7.98 -13.24
C GLY A 88 -6.73 6.56 -12.72
N LEU A 89 -7.99 6.20 -12.38
CA LEU A 89 -8.35 4.84 -11.96
C LEU A 89 -8.27 3.81 -13.10
N SER A 90 -8.25 4.26 -14.36
CA SER A 90 -8.16 3.39 -15.53
C SER A 90 -6.72 3.15 -15.99
N ILE A 91 -5.76 3.89 -15.45
CA ILE A 91 -4.33 3.77 -15.84
C ILE A 91 -3.70 2.59 -15.09
N PRO A 92 -3.14 1.60 -15.80
CA PRO A 92 -2.43 0.50 -15.16
C PRO A 92 -1.15 0.98 -14.47
N ILE A 93 -1.02 0.73 -13.17
CA ILE A 93 0.11 1.22 -12.36
C ILE A 93 1.46 0.69 -12.84
N PHE A 94 1.49 -0.51 -13.41
CA PHE A 94 2.70 -1.14 -13.94
C PHE A 94 3.30 -0.39 -15.14
N TRP A 95 2.52 0.45 -15.82
CA TRP A 95 3.01 1.36 -16.84
C TRP A 95 3.59 2.63 -16.24
N PHE A 96 2.97 3.10 -15.17
CA PHE A 96 3.33 4.37 -14.58
C PHE A 96 4.68 4.30 -13.84
N ALA A 97 4.95 3.17 -13.17
CA ALA A 97 6.21 2.97 -12.45
C ALA A 97 7.46 3.10 -13.33
N PRO A 98 7.61 2.36 -14.45
CA PRO A 98 8.79 2.48 -15.31
C PRO A 98 8.87 3.83 -16.03
N ILE A 99 7.73 4.44 -16.40
CA ILE A 99 7.72 5.77 -17.02
C ILE A 99 8.25 6.81 -16.05
N LEU A 100 7.77 6.81 -14.80
CA LEU A 100 8.22 7.77 -13.79
C LEU A 100 9.70 7.55 -13.45
N LEU A 101 10.15 6.29 -13.33
CA LEU A 101 11.56 5.96 -13.16
C LEU A 101 12.41 6.48 -14.30
N TYR A 102 11.96 6.27 -15.54
CA TYR A 102 12.66 6.75 -16.73
C TYR A 102 12.78 8.28 -16.78
N VAL A 103 11.69 8.99 -16.48
CA VAL A 103 11.69 10.47 -16.42
C VAL A 103 12.63 10.95 -15.31
N ALA A 104 12.56 10.35 -14.12
CA ALA A 104 13.44 10.70 -13.02
C ALA A 104 14.92 10.45 -13.35
N ALA A 105 15.23 9.36 -14.06
CA ALA A 105 16.60 9.03 -14.47
C ALA A 105 17.14 10.01 -15.51
N ILE A 106 16.34 10.36 -16.55
CA ILE A 106 16.77 11.35 -17.57
C ILE A 106 17.03 12.72 -16.94
N GLN A 107 16.19 13.12 -15.99
CA GLN A 107 16.34 14.40 -15.30
C GLN A 107 17.40 14.35 -14.19
N SER A 108 18.08 13.21 -14.02
CA SER A 108 19.09 13.00 -12.97
C SER A 108 18.58 13.36 -11.58
N TRP A 109 17.31 13.06 -11.29
CA TRP A 109 16.76 13.27 -9.97
C TRP A 109 17.34 12.26 -8.98
N GLU A 110 17.73 12.72 -7.81
CA GLU A 110 18.29 11.86 -6.77
C GLU A 110 17.30 10.79 -6.25
N ILE A 111 16.01 10.93 -6.57
CA ILE A 111 14.96 9.95 -6.27
C ILE A 111 14.88 8.81 -7.30
N ALA A 112 15.67 8.86 -8.39
CA ALA A 112 15.75 7.79 -9.39
C ALA A 112 16.59 6.61 -8.85
N ALA A 113 16.24 6.12 -7.69
CA ALA A 113 16.96 5.07 -6.98
C ALA A 113 16.15 3.76 -7.01
N ILE A 114 16.86 2.64 -7.17
CA ILE A 114 16.30 1.30 -7.15
C ILE A 114 16.64 0.63 -5.83
N GLY A 115 15.70 -0.13 -5.28
CA GLY A 115 15.85 -0.76 -3.96
C GLY A 115 15.42 0.14 -2.82
N GLN A 116 15.67 -0.27 -1.61
CA GLN A 116 15.19 0.36 -0.38
C GLN A 116 16.14 1.43 0.17
N TYR A 117 17.42 1.23 0.00
CA TYR A 117 18.52 2.14 0.31
C TYR A 117 19.80 1.64 -0.34
N ASN A 118 20.84 2.48 -0.34
CA ASN A 118 22.13 2.07 -0.87
C ASN A 118 22.82 1.07 0.09
N LEU A 119 23.15 -0.12 -0.41
CA LEU A 119 23.74 -1.21 0.36
C LEU A 119 25.10 -0.86 1.00
N LEU A 120 25.74 0.23 0.58
CA LEU A 120 26.95 0.76 1.25
C LEU A 120 26.67 1.27 2.67
N TYR A 121 25.40 1.58 2.98
CA TYR A 121 24.97 1.92 4.32
C TYR A 121 24.50 0.65 5.03
N GLU A 122 25.30 0.13 5.94
CA GLU A 122 24.98 -1.05 6.75
C GLU A 122 23.92 -0.69 7.79
N ILE A 123 22.65 -0.73 7.42
CA ILE A 123 21.54 -0.56 8.36
C ILE A 123 21.22 -1.92 8.96
N LYS A 124 21.44 -2.09 10.26
CA LYS A 124 21.04 -3.32 10.95
C LYS A 124 19.52 -3.35 11.10
N PRO A 125 18.83 -4.37 10.57
CA PRO A 125 17.40 -4.48 10.72
C PRO A 125 17.06 -4.81 12.19
N ILE A 126 16.41 -3.88 12.88
CA ILE A 126 15.90 -4.05 14.25
C ILE A 126 14.41 -4.32 14.19
N THR A 127 13.68 -3.45 13.49
CA THR A 127 12.23 -3.55 13.29
C THR A 127 11.87 -4.11 11.91
N GLY A 128 12.83 -4.10 10.98
CA GLY A 128 12.64 -4.44 9.58
C GLY A 128 12.05 -3.31 8.73
N PHE A 129 11.80 -2.14 9.34
CA PHE A 129 11.36 -0.92 8.65
C PHE A 129 12.54 0.05 8.54
N PRO A 130 13.20 0.22 7.39
CA PRO A 130 14.35 1.11 7.24
C PRO A 130 14.07 2.55 7.65
N THR A 131 12.86 3.06 7.44
CA THR A 131 12.49 4.41 7.92
C THR A 131 12.50 4.55 9.43
N ILE A 132 12.36 3.45 10.16
CA ILE A 132 12.48 3.41 11.63
C ILE A 132 13.92 3.07 12.01
N ASP A 133 14.49 2.03 11.40
CA ASP A 133 15.79 1.48 11.74
C ASP A 133 16.94 2.48 11.51
N MET A 134 16.81 3.38 10.50
CA MET A 134 17.77 4.46 10.25
C MET A 134 17.98 5.39 11.45
N TRP A 135 17.04 5.47 12.39
CA TRP A 135 17.14 6.31 13.58
C TRP A 135 17.98 5.66 14.70
N PHE A 136 18.18 4.36 14.65
CA PHE A 136 18.97 3.60 15.63
C PHE A 136 20.43 3.40 15.19
N VAL A 137 20.80 3.88 14.00
CA VAL A 137 22.18 3.81 13.52
C VAL A 137 23.01 4.88 14.20
N ASP A 138 24.04 4.46 14.94
CA ASP A 138 24.95 5.36 15.66
C ASP A 138 26.25 5.55 14.86
N VAL A 139 26.19 6.44 13.86
CA VAL A 139 27.32 6.80 13.01
C VAL A 139 27.37 8.30 12.72
N PRO A 140 28.55 8.90 12.48
CA PRO A 140 28.72 10.33 12.26
C PRO A 140 27.92 10.86 11.03
N TYR A 141 27.63 10.00 10.04
CA TYR A 141 26.94 10.33 8.79
C TYR A 141 25.46 9.89 8.76
N ARG A 142 24.83 9.75 9.92
CA ARG A 142 23.40 9.37 10.06
C ARG A 142 22.46 10.19 9.18
N THR A 143 22.69 11.50 9.06
CA THR A 143 21.87 12.38 8.20
C THR A 143 21.89 11.97 6.74
N LYS A 144 23.03 11.50 6.22
CA LYS A 144 23.13 10.98 4.85
C LYS A 144 22.37 9.67 4.68
N ILE A 145 22.38 8.81 5.70
CA ILE A 145 21.59 7.57 5.69
C ILE A 145 20.09 7.89 5.64
N VAL A 146 19.63 8.79 6.50
CA VAL A 146 18.22 9.25 6.53
C VAL A 146 17.82 9.82 5.18
N GLN A 147 18.63 10.71 4.60
CA GLN A 147 18.38 11.26 3.27
C GLN A 147 18.30 10.16 2.21
N ASN A 148 19.21 9.21 2.22
CA ASN A 148 19.24 8.12 1.23
C ASN A 148 18.00 7.23 1.32
N VAL A 149 17.59 6.79 2.52
CA VAL A 149 16.38 5.98 2.72
C VAL A 149 15.15 6.72 2.23
N LEU A 150 15.03 8.01 2.56
CA LEU A 150 13.89 8.82 2.12
C LEU A 150 13.88 9.01 0.59
N GLN A 151 15.02 9.24 -0.03
CA GLN A 151 15.13 9.36 -1.50
C GLN A 151 14.64 8.10 -2.22
N HIS A 152 15.02 6.91 -1.73
CA HIS A 152 14.57 5.64 -2.30
C HIS A 152 13.08 5.39 -2.11
N LEU A 153 12.49 5.88 -1.00
CA LEU A 153 11.07 5.71 -0.68
C LEU A 153 10.16 6.61 -1.52
N VAL A 154 10.63 7.78 -1.98
CA VAL A 154 9.80 8.79 -2.65
C VAL A 154 9.15 8.24 -3.91
N LEU A 155 9.91 7.67 -4.83
CA LEU A 155 9.42 7.25 -6.14
C LEU A 155 8.39 6.10 -6.04
N PRO A 156 8.66 5.00 -5.31
CA PRO A 156 7.66 3.95 -5.09
C PRO A 156 6.38 4.46 -4.42
N THR A 157 6.51 5.32 -3.40
CA THR A 157 5.37 5.91 -2.70
C THR A 157 4.53 6.79 -3.61
N LEU A 158 5.15 7.63 -4.46
CA LEU A 158 4.44 8.46 -5.43
C LEU A 158 3.65 7.62 -6.43
N VAL A 159 4.25 6.56 -6.96
CA VAL A 159 3.56 5.64 -7.88
C VAL A 159 2.36 4.98 -7.20
N LEU A 160 2.57 4.42 -6.01
CA LEU A 160 1.52 3.69 -5.28
C LEU A 160 0.40 4.58 -4.76
N CYS A 161 0.66 5.86 -4.42
CA CYS A 161 -0.36 6.74 -3.89
C CYS A 161 -1.36 7.25 -4.93
N ILE A 162 -1.09 7.12 -6.24
CA ILE A 162 -1.96 7.65 -7.30
C ILE A 162 -3.37 7.05 -7.22
N LEU A 163 -3.48 5.73 -7.29
CA LEU A 163 -4.79 5.07 -7.28
C LEU A 163 -5.59 5.33 -6.00
N PRO A 164 -5.05 5.16 -4.79
CA PRO A 164 -5.79 5.45 -3.57
C PRO A 164 -6.16 6.94 -3.45
N THR A 165 -5.33 7.87 -3.95
CA THR A 165 -5.69 9.29 -3.99
C THR A 165 -6.92 9.52 -4.87
N MET A 166 -6.95 8.94 -6.07
CA MET A 166 -8.10 9.05 -6.97
C MET A 166 -9.37 8.43 -6.38
N GLU A 167 -9.22 7.28 -5.68
CA GLU A 167 -10.34 6.66 -4.97
C GLU A 167 -10.88 7.54 -3.83
N PHE A 168 -10.02 8.15 -3.01
CA PHE A 168 -10.46 9.08 -1.97
C PHE A 168 -11.22 10.27 -2.56
N ILE A 169 -10.69 10.89 -3.61
CA ILE A 169 -11.36 11.99 -4.30
C ILE A 169 -12.74 11.57 -4.75
N ARG A 170 -12.86 10.42 -5.43
CA ARG A 170 -14.12 9.90 -5.96
C ARG A 170 -15.14 9.61 -4.86
N ILE A 171 -14.73 8.92 -3.80
CA ILE A 171 -15.61 8.56 -2.69
C ILE A 171 -16.15 9.81 -1.99
N ILE A 172 -15.29 10.78 -1.71
CA ILE A 172 -15.67 12.00 -1.02
C ILE A 172 -16.62 12.83 -1.88
N GLN A 173 -16.35 12.97 -3.18
CA GLN A 173 -17.24 13.66 -4.12
C GLN A 173 -18.64 13.01 -4.18
N GLN A 174 -18.70 11.71 -4.42
CA GLN A 174 -19.97 10.99 -4.51
C GLN A 174 -20.78 11.12 -3.22
N ARG A 175 -20.14 11.06 -2.07
CA ARG A 175 -20.81 11.22 -0.77
C ARG A 175 -21.27 12.66 -0.52
N ALA A 176 -20.43 13.63 -0.87
CA ALA A 176 -20.81 15.03 -0.75
C ALA A 176 -22.00 15.38 -1.63
N ASP A 177 -22.00 14.93 -2.89
CA ASP A 177 -23.12 15.14 -3.81
C ASP A 177 -24.42 14.51 -3.27
N TYR A 178 -24.34 13.29 -2.76
CA TYR A 178 -25.49 12.62 -2.15
C TYR A 178 -26.01 13.38 -0.92
N LEU A 179 -25.14 13.79 0.01
CA LEU A 179 -25.53 14.44 1.24
C LEU A 179 -26.06 15.86 1.01
N LEU A 180 -25.54 16.59 0.01
CA LEU A 180 -26.00 17.93 -0.34
C LEU A 180 -27.39 17.92 -0.99
N GLN A 181 -27.84 16.80 -1.53
CA GLN A 181 -29.19 16.64 -2.08
C GLN A 181 -30.24 16.30 -1.02
N GLN A 182 -29.85 16.00 0.20
CA GLN A 182 -30.78 15.67 1.29
C GLN A 182 -31.54 16.90 1.79
N GLU A 183 -32.77 16.72 2.25
CA GLU A 183 -33.68 17.80 2.67
C GLU A 183 -33.09 18.65 3.83
N TYR A 184 -32.38 18.01 4.77
CA TYR A 184 -31.73 18.75 5.85
C TYR A 184 -30.59 19.68 5.38
N ALA A 185 -29.89 19.30 4.31
CA ALA A 185 -28.87 20.12 3.70
C ALA A 185 -29.48 21.30 2.94
N LYS A 186 -30.56 21.06 2.19
CA LYS A 186 -31.36 22.12 1.52
C LYS A 186 -31.93 23.10 2.54
N ALA A 187 -32.49 22.60 3.65
CA ALA A 187 -33.01 23.43 4.73
C ALA A 187 -31.91 24.29 5.41
N ALA A 188 -30.67 23.79 5.47
CA ALA A 188 -29.55 24.60 5.97
C ALA A 188 -29.15 25.73 5.01
N VAL A 189 -29.25 25.50 3.69
CA VAL A 189 -29.04 26.53 2.66
C VAL A 189 -30.09 27.66 2.80
N THR A 190 -31.37 27.30 2.96
CA THR A 190 -32.44 28.27 3.10
C THR A 190 -32.33 29.11 4.40
N ARG A 191 -31.65 28.56 5.44
CA ARG A 191 -31.29 29.28 6.68
C ARG A 191 -30.08 30.20 6.54
N GLY A 192 -29.50 30.29 5.33
CA GLY A 192 -28.33 31.15 5.06
C GLY A 192 -26.98 30.58 5.48
N TRP A 193 -26.89 29.30 5.76
CA TRP A 193 -25.62 28.70 6.13
C TRP A 193 -24.65 28.68 4.93
N SER A 194 -23.37 28.98 5.20
CA SER A 194 -22.35 28.92 4.17
C SER A 194 -22.12 27.45 3.70
N LYS A 195 -21.72 27.27 2.44
CA LYS A 195 -21.39 25.93 1.90
C LYS A 195 -20.36 25.22 2.76
N TRP A 196 -19.36 25.94 3.27
CA TRP A 196 -18.33 25.38 4.14
C TRP A 196 -18.89 24.87 5.47
N THR A 197 -19.83 25.62 6.08
CA THR A 197 -20.49 25.20 7.32
C THR A 197 -21.31 23.92 7.11
N ILE A 198 -22.04 23.83 5.99
CA ILE A 198 -22.82 22.65 5.62
C ILE A 198 -21.90 21.46 5.40
N LEU A 199 -20.82 21.63 4.67
CA LEU A 199 -19.82 20.58 4.44
C LEU A 199 -19.21 20.07 5.75
N LYS A 200 -18.74 20.99 6.61
CA LYS A 200 -18.12 20.61 7.88
C LYS A 200 -19.09 19.88 8.80
N ARG A 201 -20.34 20.36 8.89
CA ARG A 201 -21.31 19.85 9.88
C ARG A 201 -22.05 18.61 9.41
N TYR A 202 -22.37 18.51 8.11
CA TYR A 202 -23.15 17.41 7.56
C TYR A 202 -22.32 16.44 6.73
N VAL A 203 -21.48 16.95 5.81
CA VAL A 203 -20.75 16.07 4.90
C VAL A 203 -19.62 15.37 5.62
N PHE A 204 -18.72 16.08 6.28
CA PHE A 204 -17.60 15.46 6.98
C PHE A 204 -18.04 14.47 8.05
N ARG A 205 -18.95 14.92 8.92
CA ARG A 205 -19.42 14.09 10.02
C ARG A 205 -20.06 12.77 9.59
N ASN A 206 -20.73 12.78 8.45
CA ASN A 206 -21.41 11.60 7.93
C ASN A 206 -20.57 10.80 6.91
N THR A 207 -19.55 11.43 6.33
CA THR A 207 -18.64 10.75 5.37
C THR A 207 -17.52 10.01 6.10
N PHE A 208 -16.97 10.57 7.18
CA PHE A 208 -15.82 10.00 7.88
C PHE A 208 -16.04 8.55 8.38
N PRO A 209 -17.16 8.19 9.03
CA PRO A 209 -17.43 6.82 9.43
C PRO A 209 -17.53 5.84 8.24
N LEU A 210 -17.97 6.34 7.08
CA LEU A 210 -18.11 5.53 5.87
C LEU A 210 -16.79 5.38 5.09
N LEU A 211 -15.78 6.21 5.39
CA LEU A 211 -14.44 6.03 4.84
C LEU A 211 -13.73 4.81 5.46
N ILE A 212 -14.05 4.46 6.70
CA ILE A 212 -13.38 3.37 7.41
C ILE A 212 -13.48 2.03 6.65
N PRO A 213 -14.66 1.52 6.25
CA PRO A 213 -14.76 0.31 5.43
C PRO A 213 -14.08 0.44 4.07
N GLN A 214 -14.03 1.67 3.51
CA GLN A 214 -13.37 1.91 2.24
C GLN A 214 -11.84 1.85 2.37
N LEU A 215 -11.28 2.22 3.53
CA LEU A 215 -9.85 2.11 3.80
C LEU A 215 -9.34 0.70 3.63
N THR A 216 -10.08 -0.31 4.11
CA THR A 216 -9.72 -1.73 3.93
C THR A 216 -9.66 -2.12 2.46
N ARG A 217 -10.68 -1.72 1.69
CA ARG A 217 -10.70 -1.97 0.26
C ARG A 217 -9.52 -1.30 -0.46
N ILE A 218 -9.25 -0.05 -0.10
CA ILE A 218 -8.12 0.72 -0.67
C ILE A 218 -6.79 0.09 -0.24
N PHE A 219 -6.65 -0.33 1.01
CA PHE A 219 -5.45 -1.02 1.48
C PHE A 219 -5.19 -2.32 0.70
N THR A 220 -6.23 -3.13 0.48
CA THR A 220 -6.12 -4.36 -0.33
C THR A 220 -5.68 -4.06 -1.76
N LEU A 221 -6.23 -2.99 -2.37
CA LEU A 221 -5.80 -2.53 -3.69
C LEU A 221 -4.32 -2.11 -3.69
N VAL A 222 -3.89 -1.32 -2.71
CA VAL A 222 -2.50 -0.87 -2.58
C VAL A 222 -1.56 -2.06 -2.39
N LEU A 223 -1.92 -3.02 -1.54
CA LEU A 223 -1.13 -4.23 -1.30
C LEU A 223 -0.95 -5.05 -2.58
N THR A 224 -2.01 -5.20 -3.38
CA THR A 224 -1.94 -5.90 -4.68
C THR A 224 -1.04 -5.16 -5.68
N GLN A 225 -1.16 -3.82 -5.74
CA GLN A 225 -0.35 -3.00 -6.64
C GLN A 225 1.11 -2.92 -6.18
N CYS A 226 1.35 -3.02 -4.86
CA CYS A 226 2.67 -3.01 -4.27
C CYS A 226 3.56 -4.11 -4.85
N MET A 227 3.01 -5.32 -5.06
CA MET A 227 3.76 -6.44 -5.64
C MET A 227 4.37 -6.11 -7.01
N LEU A 228 3.62 -5.37 -7.85
CA LEU A 228 4.10 -4.96 -9.17
C LEU A 228 5.18 -3.87 -9.06
N VAL A 229 4.97 -2.90 -8.18
CA VAL A 229 5.90 -1.79 -7.97
C VAL A 229 7.21 -2.28 -7.35
N GLU A 230 7.14 -3.21 -6.39
CA GLU A 230 8.32 -3.86 -5.79
C GLU A 230 9.19 -4.54 -6.84
N ASN A 231 8.57 -5.26 -7.77
CA ASN A 231 9.30 -5.93 -8.83
C ASN A 231 9.97 -4.93 -9.80
N VAL A 232 9.23 -3.90 -10.22
CA VAL A 232 9.74 -2.90 -11.19
C VAL A 232 10.84 -2.03 -10.59
N LEU A 233 10.68 -1.60 -9.33
CA LEU A 233 11.61 -0.70 -8.66
C LEU A 233 12.66 -1.43 -7.80
N GLY A 234 12.69 -2.76 -7.87
CA GLY A 234 13.67 -3.56 -7.14
C GLY A 234 13.53 -3.48 -5.61
N TRP A 235 12.33 -3.16 -5.09
CA TRP A 235 12.09 -3.08 -3.66
C TRP A 235 12.07 -4.47 -3.03
N PRO A 236 12.76 -4.72 -1.90
CA PRO A 236 12.90 -6.07 -1.33
C PRO A 236 11.69 -6.48 -0.48
N GLY A 237 10.49 -6.45 -1.06
CA GLY A 237 9.25 -6.79 -0.39
C GLY A 237 8.76 -8.20 -0.68
N ILE A 238 7.64 -8.58 -0.01
CA ILE A 238 7.03 -9.92 -0.12
C ILE A 238 6.51 -10.20 -1.53
N GLY A 239 6.07 -9.17 -2.28
CA GLY A 239 5.59 -9.34 -3.65
C GLY A 239 6.70 -9.74 -4.60
N ARG A 240 7.85 -9.05 -4.54
CA ARG A 240 9.03 -9.43 -5.32
C ARG A 240 9.53 -10.82 -4.94
N TRP A 241 9.64 -11.12 -3.65
CA TRP A 241 10.03 -12.42 -3.16
C TRP A 241 9.10 -13.54 -3.66
N LEU A 242 7.78 -13.30 -3.73
CA LEU A 242 6.84 -14.27 -4.31
C LEU A 242 7.05 -14.47 -5.81
N ILE A 243 7.32 -13.42 -6.57
CA ILE A 243 7.61 -13.53 -8.01
C ILE A 243 8.89 -14.36 -8.21
N ASP A 244 9.92 -14.11 -7.40
CA ASP A 244 11.16 -14.89 -7.42
C ASP A 244 10.91 -16.35 -7.05
N ALA A 245 10.07 -16.64 -6.05
CA ALA A 245 9.67 -17.99 -5.67
C ALA A 245 8.92 -18.74 -6.79
N VAL A 246 8.06 -18.03 -7.54
CA VAL A 246 7.36 -18.59 -8.71
C VAL A 246 8.37 -18.95 -9.82
N THR A 247 9.32 -18.07 -10.12
CA THR A 247 10.33 -18.31 -11.14
C THR A 247 11.26 -19.48 -10.78
N GLN A 248 11.51 -19.68 -9.48
CA GLN A 248 12.31 -20.79 -8.95
C GLN A 248 11.51 -22.07 -8.70
N GLN A 249 10.18 -22.04 -8.93
CA GLN A 249 9.26 -23.15 -8.68
C GLN A 249 9.27 -23.63 -7.21
N ASP A 250 9.54 -22.72 -6.25
CA ASP A 250 9.49 -23.01 -4.82
C ASP A 250 8.05 -22.92 -4.29
N TYR A 251 7.34 -24.04 -4.42
CA TYR A 251 5.93 -24.14 -4.00
C TYR A 251 5.72 -23.91 -2.51
N ASN A 252 6.71 -24.21 -1.67
CA ASN A 252 6.62 -23.96 -0.23
C ASN A 252 6.60 -22.47 0.05
N SER A 253 7.51 -21.71 -0.55
CA SER A 253 7.60 -20.26 -0.45
C SER A 253 6.34 -19.58 -1.00
N ILE A 254 5.85 -20.03 -2.16
CA ILE A 254 4.61 -19.51 -2.76
C ILE A 254 3.42 -19.72 -1.81
N SER A 255 3.25 -20.94 -1.29
CA SER A 255 2.15 -21.27 -0.39
C SER A 255 2.19 -20.43 0.90
N ALA A 256 3.37 -20.31 1.54
CA ALA A 256 3.55 -19.53 2.74
C ALA A 256 3.28 -18.03 2.51
N GLY A 257 3.80 -17.46 1.43
CA GLY A 257 3.60 -16.05 1.09
C GLY A 257 2.13 -15.72 0.81
N VAL A 258 1.43 -16.56 0.05
CA VAL A 258 -0.02 -16.38 -0.21
C VAL A 258 -0.83 -16.43 1.08
N VAL A 259 -0.52 -17.36 1.98
CA VAL A 259 -1.18 -17.44 3.31
C VAL A 259 -0.95 -16.16 4.10
N VAL A 260 0.29 -15.65 4.15
CA VAL A 260 0.61 -14.43 4.92
C VAL A 260 -0.10 -13.21 4.34
N ILE A 261 -0.10 -13.04 3.03
CA ILE A 261 -0.84 -11.95 2.37
C ILE A 261 -2.34 -12.07 2.66
N GLY A 262 -2.90 -13.29 2.58
CA GLY A 262 -4.29 -13.55 2.92
C GLY A 262 -4.61 -13.16 4.36
N VAL A 263 -3.75 -13.50 5.31
CA VAL A 263 -3.89 -13.11 6.73
C VAL A 263 -3.82 -11.57 6.88
N CYS A 264 -2.90 -10.88 6.21
CA CYS A 264 -2.83 -9.42 6.24
C CYS A 264 -4.13 -8.77 5.74
N ILE A 265 -4.72 -9.29 4.64
CA ILE A 265 -6.00 -8.80 4.10
C ILE A 265 -7.14 -9.07 5.10
N ILE A 266 -7.22 -10.27 5.67
CA ILE A 266 -8.26 -10.63 6.64
C ILE A 266 -8.14 -9.78 7.91
N LEU A 267 -6.93 -9.58 8.44
CA LEU A 267 -6.70 -8.72 9.59
C LEU A 267 -7.11 -7.27 9.32
N SER A 268 -6.86 -6.77 8.11
CA SER A 268 -7.34 -5.44 7.68
C SER A 268 -8.86 -5.36 7.67
N LEU A 269 -9.57 -6.45 7.33
CA LEU A 269 -11.03 -6.53 7.32
C LEU A 269 -11.66 -6.62 8.71
N ILE A 270 -11.02 -7.34 9.64
CA ILE A 270 -11.57 -7.58 10.99
C ILE A 270 -11.46 -6.33 11.88
N HIS A 271 -10.46 -5.48 11.67
CA HIS A 271 -10.23 -4.29 12.50
C HIS A 271 -11.16 -3.09 12.17
N ILE A 272 -12.12 -3.28 11.28
CA ILE A 272 -13.08 -2.27 10.84
C ILE A 272 -14.51 -2.74 11.09
#